data_06db5d7b17ad425a3f1d2a8174928464
#
_entry.id   06db5d7b17ad425a3f1d2a8174928464
#
_cell.length_a   1.000
_cell.length_b   1.000
_cell.length_c   1.000
_cell.angle_alpha   90.00
_cell.angle_beta   90.00
_cell.angle_gamma   90.00
#
_symmetry.space_group_name_H-M   'P 1'
#
loop_
_entity.id
_entity.type
_entity.pdbx_description
1 polymer ?
#
loop_
_entity_poly.entity_id
_entity_poly.type
_entity_poly.pdbx_seq_one_letter_code
_entity_poly.pdbx_strand_id
1 'polypeptide(L)'
;MRLGIISALAANARLSFTELKTLLNTTDGNISVHARKLEEAGYVTCEKSFKGRMPLTEFSITTSGREALTRYLDHMEALIKAMKGK
;
A
#
# COMPACT_ATOMS: atom_id res chain seq x y z
N MET A 1 -0.45 -7.55 5.47
CA MET A 1 0.60 -6.98 4.60
C MET A 1 0.05 -6.05 3.52
N ARG A 2 -0.95 -6.47 2.74
CA ARG A 2 -1.52 -5.60 1.69
C ARG A 2 -2.11 -4.32 2.23
N LEU A 3 -2.84 -4.41 3.33
CA LEU A 3 -3.42 -3.23 3.98
C LEU A 3 -2.32 -2.26 4.44
N GLY A 4 -1.21 -2.79 4.96
CA GLY A 4 -0.07 -1.97 5.36
C GLY A 4 0.52 -1.19 4.19
N ILE A 5 0.67 -1.84 3.03
CA ILE A 5 1.19 -1.19 1.83
C ILE A 5 0.25 -0.06 1.38
N ILE A 6 -1.04 -0.35 1.27
CA ILE A 6 -2.03 0.64 0.83
C ILE A 6 -2.08 1.82 1.81
N SER A 7 -2.08 1.54 3.12
CA SER A 7 -2.11 2.58 4.15
C SER A 7 -0.88 3.48 4.08
N ALA A 8 0.30 2.89 3.90
CA ALA A 8 1.54 3.64 3.78
C ALA A 8 1.52 4.55 2.56
N LEU A 9 1.02 4.04 1.44
CA LEU A 9 0.94 4.82 0.20
C LEU A 9 -0.18 5.87 0.23
N ALA A 10 -1.20 5.67 1.04
CA ALA A 10 -2.23 6.69 1.23
C ALA A 10 -1.71 7.88 2.03
N ALA A 11 -0.78 7.63 2.94
CA ALA A 11 -0.17 8.67 3.78
C ALA A 11 0.98 9.40 3.09
N ASN A 12 1.54 8.82 2.02
CA ASN A 12 2.70 9.35 1.31
C ASN A 12 2.41 9.36 -0.19
N ALA A 13 2.83 10.40 -0.89
CA ALA A 13 2.57 10.52 -2.32
C ALA A 13 3.23 9.39 -3.11
N ARG A 14 4.42 8.98 -2.69
CA ARG A 14 5.20 7.96 -3.40
C ARG A 14 6.21 7.36 -2.43
N LEU A 15 6.36 6.04 -2.47
CA LEU A 15 7.36 5.34 -1.65
C LEU A 15 8.15 4.37 -2.53
N SER A 16 9.45 4.31 -2.31
CA SER A 16 10.30 3.34 -2.99
C SER A 16 10.11 1.96 -2.39
N PHE A 17 10.55 0.95 -3.13
CA PHE A 17 10.55 -0.44 -2.65
C PHE A 17 11.27 -0.57 -1.31
N THR A 18 12.45 0.05 -1.20
CA THR A 18 13.24 0.01 0.03
C THR A 18 12.53 0.72 1.18
N GLU A 19 11.92 1.87 0.91
CA GLU A 19 11.16 2.60 1.93
C GLU A 19 9.99 1.79 2.45
N LEU A 20 9.24 1.14 1.56
CA LEU A 20 8.13 0.27 1.98
C LEU A 20 8.63 -0.90 2.82
N LYS A 21 9.72 -1.53 2.40
CA LYS A 21 10.30 -2.65 3.14
C LYS A 21 10.69 -2.23 4.55
N THR A 22 11.36 -1.09 4.68
CA THR A 22 11.79 -0.57 5.98
C THR A 22 10.61 -0.17 6.85
N LEU A 23 9.67 0.56 6.26
CA LEU A 23 8.49 1.07 6.98
C LEU A 23 7.64 -0.07 7.54
N LEU A 24 7.46 -1.13 6.77
CA LEU A 24 6.64 -2.27 7.15
C LEU A 24 7.44 -3.38 7.85
N ASN A 25 8.75 -3.18 7.98
CA ASN A 25 9.65 -4.14 8.64
C ASN A 25 9.46 -5.56 8.10
N THR A 26 9.63 -5.71 6.80
CA THR A 26 9.37 -6.96 6.11
C THR A 26 10.49 -7.28 5.12
N THR A 27 10.34 -8.37 4.37
CA THR A 27 11.34 -8.85 3.41
C THR A 27 11.01 -8.41 1.99
N ASP A 28 12.03 -8.45 1.11
CA ASP A 28 11.87 -8.17 -0.32
C ASP A 28 10.82 -9.08 -0.95
N GLY A 29 10.85 -10.37 -0.60
CA GLY A 29 9.90 -11.34 -1.14
C GLY A 29 8.47 -11.02 -0.79
N ASN A 30 8.21 -10.65 0.47
CA ASN A 30 6.86 -10.30 0.90
C ASN A 30 6.36 -9.05 0.19
N ILE A 31 7.18 -8.00 0.11
CA ILE A 31 6.80 -6.78 -0.61
C ILE A 31 6.51 -7.08 -2.08
N SER A 32 7.40 -7.84 -2.73
CA SER A 32 7.25 -8.14 -4.16
C SER A 32 5.94 -8.85 -4.46
N VAL A 33 5.60 -9.87 -3.68
CA VAL A 33 4.37 -10.64 -3.90
C VAL A 33 3.12 -9.79 -3.68
N HIS A 34 3.07 -9.08 -2.56
CA HIS A 34 1.87 -8.31 -2.22
C HIS A 34 1.72 -7.06 -3.08
N ALA A 35 2.82 -6.37 -3.40
CA ALA A 35 2.77 -5.20 -4.27
C ALA A 35 2.31 -5.58 -5.68
N ARG A 36 2.78 -6.73 -6.19
CA ARG A 36 2.35 -7.21 -7.51
C ARG A 36 0.84 -7.47 -7.52
N LYS A 37 0.29 -8.11 -6.49
CA LYS A 37 -1.13 -8.38 -6.41
C LYS A 37 -1.95 -7.10 -6.33
N LEU A 38 -1.46 -6.09 -5.63
CA LEU A 38 -2.11 -4.79 -5.54
C LEU A 38 -2.07 -4.06 -6.88
N GLU A 39 -0.96 -4.17 -7.60
CA GLU A 39 -0.81 -3.60 -8.93
C GLU A 39 -1.77 -4.27 -9.92
N GLU A 40 -1.85 -5.59 -9.89
CA GLU A 40 -2.75 -6.35 -10.76
C GLU A 40 -4.22 -6.00 -10.48
N ALA A 41 -4.56 -5.72 -9.24
CA ALA A 41 -5.89 -5.30 -8.85
C ALA A 41 -6.18 -3.83 -9.20
N GLY A 42 -5.17 -3.09 -9.64
CA GLY A 42 -5.34 -1.69 -10.00
C GLY A 42 -5.33 -0.73 -8.82
N TYR A 43 -4.89 -1.17 -7.65
CA TYR A 43 -4.88 -0.36 -6.44
C TYR A 43 -3.62 0.47 -6.28
N VAL A 44 -2.51 0.04 -6.88
CA VAL A 44 -1.24 0.77 -6.87
C VAL A 44 -0.62 0.76 -8.24
N THR A 45 0.23 1.75 -8.51
CA THR A 45 1.07 1.78 -9.71
C THR A 45 2.52 1.61 -9.31
N CYS A 46 3.29 1.01 -10.20
CA CYS A 46 4.72 0.80 -10.01
C CYS A 46 5.46 1.54 -11.12
N GLU A 47 6.37 2.41 -10.74
CA GLU A 47 7.23 3.11 -11.69
C GLU A 47 8.67 2.70 -11.47
N LYS A 48 9.34 2.31 -12.55
CA LYS A 48 10.76 1.97 -12.53
C LYS A 48 11.53 3.08 -13.22
N SER A 49 12.54 3.58 -12.54
CA SER A 49 13.39 4.65 -13.05
C SER A 49 14.81 4.45 -12.57
N PHE A 50 15.66 5.45 -12.79
CA PHE A 50 17.04 5.42 -12.30
C PHE A 50 17.31 6.67 -11.50
N LYS A 51 18.00 6.49 -10.39
CA LYS A 51 18.57 7.58 -9.61
C LYS A 51 20.09 7.51 -9.83
N GLY A 52 20.57 8.35 -10.74
CA GLY A 52 21.94 8.19 -11.22
C GLY A 52 22.06 6.88 -11.99
N ARG A 53 22.92 5.98 -11.53
CA ARG A 53 23.11 4.65 -12.13
C ARG A 53 22.33 3.56 -11.39
N MET A 54 21.64 3.90 -10.30
CA MET A 54 20.94 2.92 -9.48
C MET A 54 19.50 2.78 -9.95
N PRO A 55 19.02 1.56 -10.16
CA PRO A 55 17.59 1.35 -10.44
C PRO A 55 16.76 1.79 -9.25
N LEU A 56 15.63 2.44 -9.52
CA LEU A 56 14.70 2.89 -8.50
C LEU A 56 13.31 2.39 -8.84
N THR A 57 12.69 1.65 -7.92
CA THR A 57 11.31 1.22 -8.05
C THR A 57 10.47 1.95 -7.03
N GLU A 58 9.45 2.66 -7.50
CA GLU A 58 8.56 3.44 -6.64
C GLU A 58 7.11 3.04 -6.85
N PHE A 59 6.33 3.12 -5.79
CA PHE A 59 4.91 2.79 -5.81
C PHE A 59 4.08 3.99 -5.41
N SER A 60 2.89 4.10 -6.01
CA SER A 60 1.91 5.13 -5.67
C SER A 60 0.54 4.49 -5.57
N ILE A 61 -0.33 5.04 -4.73
CA ILE A 61 -1.71 4.57 -4.64
C ILE A 61 -2.53 5.17 -5.80
N THR A 62 -3.47 4.39 -6.33
CA THR A 62 -4.41 4.87 -7.34
C THR A 62 -5.68 5.38 -6.66
N THR A 63 -6.55 6.04 -7.45
CA THR A 63 -7.88 6.43 -6.97
C THR A 63 -8.66 5.20 -6.49
N SER A 64 -8.61 4.10 -7.27
CA SER A 64 -9.24 2.84 -6.87
C SER A 64 -8.68 2.30 -5.56
N GLY A 65 -7.36 2.42 -5.36
CA GLY A 65 -6.72 2.01 -4.11
C GLY A 65 -7.20 2.83 -2.91
N ARG A 66 -7.33 4.14 -3.09
CA ARG A 66 -7.85 5.03 -2.03
C ARG A 66 -9.30 4.70 -1.68
N GLU A 67 -10.11 4.45 -2.69
CA GLU A 67 -11.52 4.08 -2.50
C GLU A 67 -11.63 2.74 -1.76
N ALA A 68 -10.81 1.76 -2.15
CA ALA A 68 -10.79 0.46 -1.48
C ALA A 68 -10.40 0.59 -0.01
N LEU A 69 -9.39 1.41 0.28
CA LEU A 69 -8.96 1.66 1.66
C LEU A 69 -10.08 2.35 2.46
N THR A 70 -10.72 3.35 1.88
CA THR A 70 -11.81 4.08 2.53
C THR A 70 -12.95 3.12 2.87
N ARG A 71 -13.36 2.27 1.93
CA ARG A 71 -14.41 1.28 2.17
C ARG A 71 -14.03 0.31 3.29
N TYR A 72 -12.78 -0.13 3.30
CA TYR A 72 -12.29 -1.02 4.36
C TYR A 72 -12.35 -0.34 5.73
N LEU A 73 -11.89 0.90 5.81
CA LEU A 73 -11.87 1.64 7.08
C LEU A 73 -13.29 1.93 7.57
N ASP A 74 -14.20 2.29 6.68
CA ASP A 74 -15.59 2.52 7.01
C ASP A 74 -16.24 1.25 7.57
N HIS A 75 -15.95 0.10 6.93
CA HIS A 75 -16.47 -1.18 7.38
C HIS A 75 -15.92 -1.55 8.78
N MET A 76 -14.63 -1.34 8.99
CA MET A 76 -14.01 -1.59 10.29
C MET A 76 -14.57 -0.68 11.37
N GLU A 77 -14.81 0.58 11.04
CA GLU A 77 -15.41 1.53 11.98
C GLU A 77 -16.82 1.07 12.39
N ALA A 78 -17.61 0.64 11.42
CA ALA A 78 -18.96 0.12 11.69
C ALA A 78 -18.93 -1.10 12.60
N LEU A 79 -17.99 -2.03 12.36
CA LEU A 79 -17.82 -3.20 13.22
C LEU A 79 -17.44 -2.83 14.64
N ILE A 80 -16.52 -1.89 14.80
CA ILE A 80 -16.07 -1.43 16.10
C ILE A 80 -17.22 -0.78 16.86
N LYS A 81 -18.01 0.07 16.20
CA LYS A 81 -19.18 0.70 16.80
C LYS A 81 -20.22 -0.34 17.23
N ALA A 82 -20.46 -1.35 16.41
CA ALA A 82 -21.39 -2.41 16.74
C ALA A 82 -20.94 -3.19 17.98
N MET A 83 -19.64 -3.42 18.12
CA MET A 83 -19.07 -4.11 19.28
C MET A 83 -19.15 -3.26 20.55
N LYS A 84 -19.04 -1.94 20.43
CA LYS A 84 -19.05 -1.01 21.57
C LYS A 84 -20.45 -0.52 21.93
N GLY A 85 -21.39 -0.62 21.02
CA GLY A 85 -22.71 -0.06 21.16
C GLY A 85 -23.65 -0.85 22.05
N LYS A 86 -23.13 -1.79 22.83
CA LYS A 86 -23.96 -2.58 23.73
C LYS A 86 -23.63 -2.31 25.19
#